data_6d096b87bc5a5d1e1f66811f6a9ec6fd
#
_entry.id   6d096b87bc5a5d1e1f66811f6a9ec6fd
#
_cell.length_a   1.000
_cell.length_b   1.000
_cell.length_c   1.000
_cell.angle_alpha   90.00
_cell.angle_beta   90.00
_cell.angle_gamma   90.00
#
_symmetry.space_group_name_H-M   'P 1'
#
loop_
_entity.id
_entity.type
_entity.pdbx_description
1 polymer ?
#
loop_
_entity_poly.entity_id
_entity_poly.type
_entity_poly.pdbx_seq_one_letter_code
_entity_poly.pdbx_strand_id
1 'polypeptide(L)'
;KEGIIWVTLDPKSNLNIQDYLSGYDKMLSLFGLENWHVFETRSVNGPNWKVAYDGYLDLYHLPVLHKDTFGDSFSNQANYYEWGPHQRAISPYRLPEQNDFNNDGKDHYENSVEEWPLDVLMAGVWTIFPHVSIASFNGGGRSIMLSQLLPGDRPEESVTNQFYLMEKEPNEKQAEEAHKQFDLLKYVV
;
A
#
# COMPACT_ATOMS: atom_id res chain seq x y z
N LYS A 1 3.14 12.18 12.22
CA LYS A 1 4.41 11.49 12.19
C LYS A 1 4.58 10.82 10.82
N GLU A 2 5.74 10.92 10.22
CA GLU A 2 6.08 10.30 8.92
C GLU A 2 5.10 10.68 7.78
N GLY A 3 4.70 11.95 7.70
CA GLY A 3 3.73 12.43 6.71
C GLY A 3 2.26 12.06 7.01
N ILE A 4 2.01 11.27 8.06
CA ILE A 4 0.68 10.79 8.43
C ILE A 4 0.23 11.43 9.75
N ILE A 5 -1.02 11.87 9.79
CA ILE A 5 -1.67 12.39 11.00
C ILE A 5 -2.38 11.22 11.69
N TRP A 6 -2.00 10.96 12.94
CA TRP A 6 -2.58 9.92 13.77
C TRP A 6 -3.54 10.54 14.79
N VAL A 7 -4.72 9.97 14.93
CA VAL A 7 -5.74 10.45 15.86
C VAL A 7 -6.34 9.30 16.66
N THR A 8 -6.73 9.58 17.90
CA THR A 8 -7.60 8.71 18.69
C THR A 8 -8.86 9.48 19.07
N LEU A 9 -10.00 8.80 19.05
CA LEU A 9 -11.28 9.37 19.45
C LEU A 9 -11.51 9.26 20.95
N ASP A 10 -10.72 8.48 21.67
CA ASP A 10 -10.77 8.40 23.13
C ASP A 10 -9.85 9.46 23.76
N PRO A 11 -10.41 10.52 24.37
CA PRO A 11 -9.63 11.57 25.00
C PRO A 11 -8.87 11.12 26.26
N LYS A 12 -9.15 9.91 26.75
CA LYS A 12 -8.47 9.30 27.89
C LYS A 12 -7.48 8.22 27.45
N SER A 13 -7.28 8.04 26.18
CA SER A 13 -6.36 7.04 25.64
C SER A 13 -4.94 7.31 26.11
N ASN A 14 -4.30 6.29 26.63
CA ASN A 14 -2.87 6.26 26.96
C ASN A 14 -2.04 5.62 25.83
N LEU A 15 -2.64 5.42 24.66
CA LEU A 15 -1.97 4.78 23.53
C LEU A 15 -0.79 5.63 23.08
N ASN A 16 0.39 5.06 23.11
CA ASN A 16 1.59 5.64 22.52
C ASN A 16 1.67 5.18 21.06
N ILE A 17 1.73 6.10 20.14
CA ILE A 17 1.78 5.78 18.72
C ILE A 17 3.05 5.02 18.31
N GLN A 18 4.18 5.24 18.96
CA GLN A 18 5.42 4.53 18.67
C GLN A 18 5.31 3.07 19.11
N ASP A 19 4.77 2.82 20.31
CA ASP A 19 4.54 1.47 20.81
C ASP A 19 3.53 0.73 19.93
N TYR A 20 2.45 1.43 19.52
CA TYR A 20 1.44 0.88 18.62
C TYR A 20 2.03 0.48 17.27
N LEU A 21 2.87 1.30 16.69
CA LEU A 21 3.51 1.03 15.39
C LEU A 21 4.58 -0.06 15.47
N SER A 22 5.07 -0.43 16.66
CA SER A 22 5.97 -1.57 16.87
C SER A 22 7.23 -1.55 15.97
N GLY A 23 7.77 -0.36 15.69
CA GLY A 23 8.89 -0.17 14.77
C GLY A 23 8.50 0.10 13.32
N TYR A 24 7.22 -0.03 12.96
CA TYR A 24 6.72 0.25 11.61
C TYR A 24 6.90 1.73 11.22
N ASP A 25 6.98 2.62 12.18
CA ASP A 25 7.27 4.04 11.98
C ASP A 25 8.65 4.28 11.36
N LYS A 26 9.63 3.43 11.66
CA LYS A 26 10.95 3.49 11.02
C LYS A 26 10.85 3.21 9.51
N MET A 27 10.03 2.23 9.13
CA MET A 27 9.77 1.90 7.74
C MET A 27 9.05 3.04 7.03
N LEU A 28 8.01 3.59 7.66
CA LEU A 28 7.25 4.71 7.11
C LEU A 28 8.13 5.96 6.93
N SER A 29 9.10 6.19 7.82
CA SER A 29 10.01 7.34 7.69
C SER A 29 10.87 7.27 6.43
N LEU A 30 11.20 6.06 5.98
CA LEU A 30 12.01 5.85 4.78
C LEU A 30 11.27 6.19 3.49
N PHE A 31 9.93 6.21 3.51
CA PHE A 31 9.15 6.67 2.35
C PHE A 31 9.27 8.20 2.15
N GLY A 32 9.46 8.97 3.22
CA GLY A 32 9.52 10.43 3.16
C GLY A 32 8.22 11.07 2.66
N LEU A 33 7.06 10.50 3.05
CA LEU A 33 5.73 10.87 2.54
C LEU A 33 5.37 12.35 2.73
N GLU A 34 5.98 13.03 3.68
CA GLU A 34 5.80 14.46 3.92
C GLU A 34 6.24 15.35 2.75
N ASN A 35 7.07 14.80 1.85
CA ASN A 35 7.58 15.49 0.67
C ASN A 35 6.85 15.09 -0.63
N TRP A 36 5.91 14.15 -0.54
CA TRP A 36 5.21 13.64 -1.71
C TRP A 36 4.07 14.55 -2.15
N HIS A 37 3.85 14.60 -3.45
CA HIS A 37 2.76 15.33 -4.07
C HIS A 37 1.48 14.51 -4.04
N VAL A 38 0.38 15.08 -3.50
CA VAL A 38 -0.96 14.48 -3.60
C VAL A 38 -1.49 14.76 -5.00
N PHE A 39 -1.46 13.75 -5.85
CA PHE A 39 -1.85 13.86 -7.25
C PHE A 39 -3.36 13.86 -7.42
N GLU A 40 -4.04 12.87 -6.84
CA GLU A 40 -5.50 12.74 -6.94
C GLU A 40 -6.07 12.01 -5.72
N THR A 41 -7.37 12.23 -5.47
CA THR A 41 -8.09 11.57 -4.38
C THR A 41 -9.48 11.14 -4.86
N ARG A 42 -9.98 10.03 -4.29
CA ARG A 42 -11.36 9.58 -4.50
C ARG A 42 -11.87 8.80 -3.30
N SER A 43 -13.20 8.63 -3.23
CA SER A 43 -13.85 7.71 -2.30
C SER A 43 -14.59 6.64 -3.09
N VAL A 44 -14.47 5.39 -2.65
CA VAL A 44 -15.10 4.22 -3.28
C VAL A 44 -15.94 3.49 -2.23
N ASN A 45 -17.19 3.18 -2.59
CA ASN A 45 -18.04 2.33 -1.73
C ASN A 45 -17.65 0.86 -1.92
N GLY A 46 -17.68 0.10 -0.84
CA GLY A 46 -17.29 -1.31 -0.84
C GLY A 46 -18.11 -2.16 0.12
N PRO A 47 -17.79 -3.45 0.22
CA PRO A 47 -18.38 -4.37 1.20
C PRO A 47 -17.97 -3.98 2.62
N ASN A 48 -18.32 -4.81 3.62
CA ASN A 48 -17.80 -4.62 4.98
C ASN A 48 -16.30 -4.27 4.97
N TRP A 49 -15.90 -3.24 5.72
CA TRP A 49 -14.53 -2.72 5.68
C TRP A 49 -13.46 -3.76 6.06
N LYS A 50 -13.79 -4.76 6.88
CA LYS A 50 -12.86 -5.85 7.22
C LYS A 50 -12.65 -6.77 6.03
N VAL A 51 -13.72 -7.08 5.28
CA VAL A 51 -13.65 -7.87 4.05
C VAL A 51 -12.83 -7.12 3.00
N ALA A 52 -13.06 -5.82 2.84
CA ALA A 52 -12.26 -4.99 1.96
C ALA A 52 -10.78 -4.94 2.40
N TYR A 53 -10.52 -4.86 3.71
CA TYR A 53 -9.16 -4.88 4.25
C TYR A 53 -8.46 -6.22 4.03
N ASP A 54 -9.17 -7.34 4.16
CA ASP A 54 -8.64 -8.69 3.90
C ASP A 54 -8.10 -8.81 2.47
N GLY A 55 -8.71 -8.13 1.49
CA GLY A 55 -8.22 -8.07 0.12
C GLY A 55 -6.82 -7.44 -0.03
N TYR A 56 -6.41 -6.58 0.88
CA TYR A 56 -5.05 -6.04 0.91
C TYR A 56 -4.06 -6.95 1.64
N LEU A 57 -4.56 -7.87 2.47
CA LEU A 57 -3.74 -8.83 3.20
C LEU A 57 -3.47 -10.10 2.39
N ASP A 58 -4.37 -10.44 1.48
CA ASP A 58 -4.28 -11.64 0.63
C ASP A 58 -3.86 -11.26 -0.78
N LEU A 59 -2.68 -11.71 -1.22
CA LEU A 59 -2.20 -11.51 -2.57
C LEU A 59 -2.49 -12.70 -3.51
N TYR A 60 -3.02 -13.81 -2.99
CA TYR A 60 -3.31 -15.00 -3.82
C TYR A 60 -4.43 -14.77 -4.82
N HIS A 61 -5.34 -13.83 -4.55
CA HIS A 61 -6.44 -13.51 -5.43
C HIS A 61 -6.00 -12.74 -6.70
N LEU A 62 -4.84 -12.04 -6.65
CA LEU A 62 -4.39 -11.19 -7.75
C LEU A 62 -4.38 -11.92 -9.11
N PRO A 63 -3.74 -13.09 -9.28
CA PRO A 63 -3.70 -13.77 -10.58
C PRO A 63 -5.04 -14.40 -10.99
N VAL A 64 -6.05 -14.38 -10.13
CA VAL A 64 -7.37 -14.97 -10.40
C VAL A 64 -8.41 -13.89 -10.62
N LEU A 65 -8.60 -12.98 -9.66
CA LEU A 65 -9.63 -11.96 -9.72
C LEU A 65 -9.22 -10.76 -10.58
N HIS A 66 -7.93 -10.43 -10.58
CA HIS A 66 -7.40 -9.27 -11.32
C HIS A 66 -6.61 -9.66 -12.58
N LYS A 67 -6.84 -10.88 -13.10
CA LYS A 67 -6.13 -11.42 -14.28
C LYS A 67 -6.22 -10.53 -15.52
N ASP A 68 -7.36 -9.85 -15.70
CA ASP A 68 -7.62 -9.01 -16.87
C ASP A 68 -7.04 -7.59 -16.74
N THR A 69 -6.39 -7.29 -15.63
CA THR A 69 -5.69 -6.01 -15.38
C THR A 69 -4.19 -6.23 -15.21
N PHE A 70 -3.72 -6.37 -13.99
CA PHE A 70 -2.30 -6.58 -13.69
C PHE A 70 -2.00 -7.94 -13.03
N GLY A 71 -3.05 -8.65 -12.58
CA GLY A 71 -2.90 -9.87 -11.79
C GLY A 71 -2.18 -11.00 -12.53
N ASP A 72 -2.29 -11.06 -13.86
CA ASP A 72 -1.60 -12.09 -14.66
C ASP A 72 -0.07 -11.96 -14.62
N SER A 73 0.45 -10.78 -14.25
CA SER A 73 1.88 -10.54 -14.06
C SER A 73 2.43 -11.10 -12.74
N PHE A 74 1.57 -11.37 -11.75
CA PHE A 74 1.99 -11.84 -10.44
C PHE A 74 1.86 -13.36 -10.28
N SER A 75 2.72 -13.93 -9.44
CA SER A 75 2.58 -15.30 -8.99
C SER A 75 1.51 -15.39 -7.89
N ASN A 76 1.07 -16.61 -7.58
CA ASN A 76 0.20 -16.87 -6.42
C ASN A 76 0.99 -17.13 -5.13
N GLN A 77 2.24 -16.69 -5.06
CA GLN A 77 3.08 -16.77 -3.88
C GLN A 77 3.20 -15.39 -3.25
N ALA A 78 3.36 -15.34 -1.94
CA ALA A 78 3.63 -14.09 -1.24
C ALA A 78 4.58 -14.31 -0.07
N ASN A 79 5.40 -13.30 0.20
CA ASN A 79 6.20 -13.21 1.40
C ASN A 79 5.54 -12.18 2.33
N TYR A 80 5.51 -12.48 3.62
CA TYR A 80 4.90 -11.64 4.64
C TYR A 80 5.94 -11.24 5.68
N TYR A 81 5.89 -9.98 6.08
CA TYR A 81 6.68 -9.39 7.15
C TYR A 81 5.72 -8.74 8.14
N GLU A 82 6.04 -8.79 9.43
CA GLU A 82 5.16 -8.28 10.47
C GLU A 82 5.88 -7.36 11.48
N TRP A 83 5.14 -6.39 11.98
CA TRP A 83 5.51 -5.48 13.05
C TRP A 83 4.30 -5.30 13.97
N GLY A 84 4.20 -6.13 15.02
CA GLY A 84 2.99 -6.16 15.83
C GLY A 84 1.76 -6.49 14.99
N PRO A 85 0.72 -5.63 14.95
CA PRO A 85 -0.49 -5.85 14.16
C PRO A 85 -0.36 -5.41 12.70
N HIS A 86 0.77 -4.84 12.30
CA HIS A 86 1.01 -4.30 10.96
C HIS A 86 1.78 -5.30 10.11
N GLN A 87 1.59 -5.24 8.81
CA GLN A 87 2.28 -6.17 7.92
C GLN A 87 2.66 -5.53 6.59
N ARG A 88 3.58 -6.20 5.92
CA ARG A 88 3.88 -6.02 4.50
C ARG A 88 3.72 -7.36 3.80
N ALA A 89 3.00 -7.37 2.68
CA ALA A 89 2.89 -8.51 1.79
C ALA A 89 3.52 -8.15 0.44
N ILE A 90 4.31 -9.06 -0.11
CA ILE A 90 4.92 -8.89 -1.44
C ILE A 90 4.76 -10.16 -2.25
N SER A 91 4.25 -10.04 -3.48
CA SER A 91 4.11 -11.13 -4.42
C SER A 91 5.14 -10.98 -5.54
N PRO A 92 5.95 -12.02 -5.84
CA PRO A 92 6.90 -11.96 -6.94
C PRO A 92 6.16 -11.92 -8.29
N TYR A 93 6.77 -11.28 -9.27
CA TYR A 93 6.31 -11.38 -10.65
C TYR A 93 6.42 -12.82 -11.15
N ARG A 94 5.52 -13.20 -12.04
CA ARG A 94 5.49 -14.55 -12.63
C ARG A 94 6.66 -14.80 -13.57
N LEU A 95 7.09 -13.78 -14.31
CA LEU A 95 8.20 -13.87 -15.24
C LEU A 95 9.51 -13.44 -14.55
N PRO A 96 10.56 -14.28 -14.59
CA PRO A 96 11.82 -13.99 -13.91
C PRO A 96 12.48 -12.66 -14.33
N GLU A 97 12.35 -12.28 -15.60
CA GLU A 97 12.88 -11.03 -16.13
C GLU A 97 12.17 -9.78 -15.59
N GLN A 98 11.00 -9.93 -14.99
CA GLN A 98 10.27 -8.86 -14.32
C GLN A 98 10.64 -8.73 -12.85
N ASN A 99 11.42 -9.66 -12.33
CA ASN A 99 11.88 -9.69 -10.93
C ASN A 99 13.24 -8.99 -10.77
N ASP A 100 13.48 -7.89 -11.49
CA ASP A 100 14.71 -7.08 -11.35
C ASP A 100 14.88 -6.48 -9.94
N PHE A 101 13.82 -6.51 -9.13
CA PHE A 101 13.86 -6.15 -7.71
C PHE A 101 14.32 -7.33 -6.84
N ASN A 102 15.42 -7.95 -7.19
CA ASN A 102 16.08 -8.99 -6.42
C ASN A 102 15.12 -10.02 -5.84
N ASN A 103 14.20 -10.53 -6.68
CA ASN A 103 13.29 -11.57 -6.22
C ASN A 103 12.61 -11.22 -4.89
N ASP A 104 11.93 -10.09 -4.84
CA ASP A 104 11.17 -9.64 -3.67
C ASP A 104 12.02 -9.19 -2.48
N GLY A 105 13.25 -8.83 -2.73
CA GLY A 105 14.19 -8.43 -1.71
C GLY A 105 14.81 -9.61 -0.95
N LYS A 106 14.79 -10.82 -1.47
CA LYS A 106 15.39 -12.00 -0.82
C LYS A 106 16.84 -11.78 -0.41
N ASP A 107 17.61 -11.09 -1.25
CA ASP A 107 18.99 -10.78 -0.96
C ASP A 107 19.18 -9.78 0.18
N HIS A 108 18.09 -9.16 0.63
CA HIS A 108 18.10 -8.19 1.72
C HIS A 108 17.55 -8.72 3.04
N TYR A 109 17.05 -9.98 3.08
CA TYR A 109 16.41 -10.55 4.29
C TYR A 109 17.33 -10.62 5.51
N GLU A 110 18.62 -10.73 5.31
CA GLU A 110 19.61 -10.77 6.40
C GLU A 110 20.00 -9.35 6.85
N ASN A 111 19.64 -8.33 6.10
CA ASN A 111 19.93 -6.95 6.42
C ASN A 111 18.81 -6.31 7.23
N SER A 112 19.16 -5.29 8.00
CA SER A 112 18.16 -4.41 8.60
C SER A 112 17.29 -3.76 7.51
N VAL A 113 15.99 -3.66 7.73
CA VAL A 113 15.06 -3.11 6.74
C VAL A 113 15.39 -1.64 6.41
N GLU A 114 16.01 -0.92 7.35
CA GLU A 114 16.50 0.44 7.16
C GLU A 114 17.62 0.54 6.11
N GLU A 115 18.28 -0.57 5.80
CA GLU A 115 19.35 -0.66 4.79
C GLU A 115 18.82 -1.05 3.40
N TRP A 116 17.53 -1.36 3.28
CA TRP A 116 16.95 -1.76 2.01
C TRP A 116 16.88 -0.58 1.03
N PRO A 117 17.19 -0.80 -0.26
CA PRO A 117 16.91 0.19 -1.29
C PRO A 117 15.44 0.60 -1.28
N LEU A 118 15.18 1.89 -1.53
CA LEU A 118 13.81 2.42 -1.47
C LEU A 118 12.84 1.66 -2.38
N ASP A 119 13.27 1.25 -3.57
CA ASP A 119 12.42 0.50 -4.50
C ASP A 119 12.04 -0.88 -3.94
N VAL A 120 12.96 -1.56 -3.27
CA VAL A 120 12.70 -2.83 -2.58
C VAL A 120 11.78 -2.60 -1.38
N LEU A 121 12.04 -1.56 -0.61
CA LEU A 121 11.21 -1.19 0.55
C LEU A 121 9.77 -0.89 0.12
N MET A 122 9.58 -0.13 -0.95
CA MET A 122 8.26 0.28 -1.43
C MET A 122 7.48 -0.85 -2.10
N ALA A 123 8.13 -1.91 -2.59
CA ALA A 123 7.44 -2.99 -3.29
C ALA A 123 6.41 -3.68 -2.39
N GLY A 124 5.29 -4.11 -3.03
CA GLY A 124 4.21 -4.82 -2.36
C GLY A 124 3.15 -3.94 -1.72
N VAL A 125 2.47 -4.49 -0.73
CA VAL A 125 1.39 -3.83 0.00
C VAL A 125 1.75 -3.75 1.47
N TRP A 126 1.78 -2.55 2.00
CA TRP A 126 1.97 -2.24 3.40
C TRP A 126 0.63 -1.98 4.04
N THR A 127 0.31 -2.67 5.11
CA THR A 127 -0.95 -2.48 5.82
C THR A 127 -0.72 -2.03 7.26
N ILE A 128 -1.43 -0.99 7.63
CA ILE A 128 -1.40 -0.42 8.98
C ILE A 128 -2.76 -0.72 9.62
N PHE A 129 -2.75 -1.72 10.50
CA PHE A 129 -3.98 -2.11 11.21
C PHE A 129 -4.58 -0.90 11.94
N PRO A 130 -5.91 -0.74 11.97
CA PRO A 130 -6.90 -1.69 11.46
C PRO A 130 -7.38 -1.43 10.03
N HIS A 131 -7.01 -0.33 9.36
CA HIS A 131 -7.79 0.12 8.21
C HIS A 131 -7.03 0.95 7.17
N VAL A 132 -5.71 0.91 7.18
CA VAL A 132 -4.91 1.63 6.18
C VAL A 132 -4.06 0.66 5.37
N SER A 133 -4.01 0.88 4.06
CA SER A 133 -3.13 0.17 3.13
C SER A 133 -2.33 1.17 2.31
N ILE A 134 -1.08 0.83 2.02
CA ILE A 134 -0.18 1.56 1.12
C ILE A 134 0.32 0.58 0.07
N ALA A 135 -0.03 0.79 -1.18
CA ALA A 135 0.43 -0.02 -2.30
C ALA A 135 1.23 0.85 -3.28
N SER A 136 2.36 0.35 -3.76
CA SER A 136 3.24 1.11 -4.66
C SER A 136 2.95 0.82 -6.13
N PHE A 137 3.16 1.86 -6.95
CA PHE A 137 2.94 1.84 -8.39
C PHE A 137 4.01 2.68 -9.10
N ASN A 138 4.05 2.58 -10.44
CA ASN A 138 4.99 3.31 -11.28
C ASN A 138 4.30 4.09 -12.44
N GLY A 139 2.98 4.26 -12.39
CA GLY A 139 2.24 5.02 -13.40
C GLY A 139 2.63 6.50 -13.37
N GLY A 140 3.36 6.94 -14.38
CA GLY A 140 3.86 8.31 -14.48
C GLY A 140 5.10 8.62 -13.62
N GLY A 141 5.63 7.63 -12.89
CA GLY A 141 6.74 7.73 -11.95
C GLY A 141 6.44 7.02 -10.65
N ARG A 142 7.40 7.07 -9.72
CA ARG A 142 7.22 6.41 -8.41
C ARG A 142 6.02 7.01 -7.69
N SER A 143 5.07 6.14 -7.36
CA SER A 143 3.78 6.53 -6.79
C SER A 143 3.27 5.50 -5.80
N ILE A 144 2.37 5.91 -4.93
CA ILE A 144 1.65 5.04 -4.01
C ILE A 144 0.16 5.35 -4.01
N MET A 145 -0.65 4.33 -3.73
CA MET A 145 -2.02 4.48 -3.30
C MET A 145 -2.09 4.25 -1.80
N LEU A 146 -2.42 5.30 -1.06
CA LEU A 146 -2.80 5.18 0.34
C LEU A 146 -4.31 5.04 0.40
N SER A 147 -4.79 3.92 0.95
CA SER A 147 -6.21 3.61 1.11
C SER A 147 -6.58 3.59 2.58
N GLN A 148 -7.60 4.35 2.96
CA GLN A 148 -8.19 4.35 4.31
C GLN A 148 -9.59 3.74 4.23
N LEU A 149 -9.75 2.56 4.85
CA LEU A 149 -10.98 1.80 4.82
C LEU A 149 -11.82 2.10 6.07
N LEU A 150 -12.96 2.73 5.87
CA LEU A 150 -13.84 3.14 6.97
C LEU A 150 -15.14 2.35 6.91
N PRO A 151 -15.74 2.02 8.08
CA PRO A 151 -17.08 1.43 8.09
C PRO A 151 -18.09 2.38 7.46
N GLY A 152 -19.07 1.82 6.75
CA GLY A 152 -20.24 2.54 6.29
C GLY A 152 -21.33 2.64 7.38
N ASP A 153 -22.49 3.14 6.98
CA ASP A 153 -23.65 3.28 7.89
C ASP A 153 -24.23 1.92 8.31
N ARG A 154 -24.00 0.88 7.50
CA ARG A 154 -24.43 -0.49 7.76
C ARG A 154 -23.25 -1.43 7.83
N PRO A 155 -23.35 -2.55 8.58
CA PRO A 155 -22.24 -3.51 8.73
C PRO A 155 -21.70 -4.08 7.41
N GLU A 156 -22.54 -4.19 6.39
CA GLU A 156 -22.18 -4.70 5.06
C GLU A 156 -21.56 -3.65 4.13
N GLU A 157 -21.40 -2.42 4.60
CA GLU A 157 -20.91 -1.30 3.80
C GLU A 157 -19.59 -0.76 4.30
N SER A 158 -18.82 -0.20 3.40
CA SER A 158 -17.63 0.60 3.71
C SER A 158 -17.44 1.74 2.73
N VAL A 159 -16.62 2.70 3.14
CA VAL A 159 -16.09 3.74 2.27
C VAL A 159 -14.57 3.68 2.35
N THR A 160 -13.92 3.49 1.21
CA THR A 160 -12.46 3.56 1.08
C THR A 160 -12.07 4.90 0.50
N ASN A 161 -11.39 5.72 1.29
CA ASN A 161 -10.75 6.94 0.80
C ASN A 161 -9.39 6.59 0.23
N GLN A 162 -9.17 6.94 -1.02
CA GLN A 162 -7.92 6.67 -1.74
C GLN A 162 -7.22 7.97 -2.06
N PHE A 163 -5.92 8.02 -1.75
CA PHE A 163 -5.02 9.13 -2.02
C PHE A 163 -3.90 8.60 -2.91
N TYR A 164 -3.84 9.07 -4.15
CA TYR A 164 -2.75 8.75 -5.06
C TYR A 164 -1.67 9.80 -4.91
N LEU A 165 -0.53 9.39 -4.41
CA LEU A 165 0.62 10.26 -4.17
C LEU A 165 1.74 9.91 -5.14
N MET A 166 2.41 10.95 -5.62
CA MET A 166 3.61 10.82 -6.45
C MET A 166 4.82 11.39 -5.70
N GLU A 167 5.97 10.73 -5.82
CA GLU A 167 7.21 11.20 -5.19
C GLU A 167 7.57 12.62 -5.61
N LYS A 168 7.23 13.00 -6.85
CA LYS A 168 7.46 14.33 -7.41
C LYS A 168 6.22 14.82 -8.14
N GLU A 169 6.07 16.14 -8.22
CA GLU A 169 5.05 16.74 -9.07
C GLU A 169 5.25 16.29 -10.54
N PRO A 170 4.26 15.68 -11.19
CA PRO A 170 4.39 15.14 -12.53
C PRO A 170 4.38 16.23 -13.60
N ASN A 171 5.13 16.03 -14.68
CA ASN A 171 4.93 16.76 -15.92
C ASN A 171 3.66 16.25 -16.66
N GLU A 172 3.24 16.90 -17.74
CA GLU A 172 2.00 16.56 -18.49
C GLU A 172 1.94 15.08 -18.90
N LYS A 173 3.04 14.52 -19.44
CA LYS A 173 3.08 13.12 -19.85
C LYS A 173 2.97 12.17 -18.65
N GLN A 174 3.68 12.46 -17.58
CA GLN A 174 3.63 11.68 -16.35
C GLN A 174 2.23 11.75 -15.71
N ALA A 175 1.59 12.92 -15.74
CA ALA A 175 0.22 13.08 -15.26
C ALA A 175 -0.77 12.23 -16.05
N GLU A 176 -0.65 12.16 -17.38
CA GLU A 176 -1.50 11.31 -18.22
C GLU A 176 -1.35 9.82 -17.87
N GLU A 177 -0.11 9.35 -17.66
CA GLU A 177 0.17 7.97 -17.25
C GLU A 177 -0.36 7.70 -15.82
N ALA A 178 -0.21 8.65 -14.90
CA ALA A 178 -0.73 8.57 -13.55
C ALA A 178 -2.26 8.49 -13.51
N HIS A 179 -2.96 9.30 -14.31
CA HIS A 179 -4.42 9.21 -14.43
C HIS A 179 -4.89 7.85 -14.94
N LYS A 180 -4.23 7.31 -15.97
CA LYS A 180 -4.55 5.96 -16.48
C LYS A 180 -4.37 4.88 -15.42
N GLN A 181 -3.28 4.97 -14.65
CA GLN A 181 -3.04 4.05 -13.53
C GLN A 181 -4.10 4.19 -12.44
N PHE A 182 -4.42 5.42 -12.04
CA PHE A 182 -5.41 5.70 -11.01
C PHE A 182 -6.81 5.22 -11.42
N ASP A 183 -7.21 5.44 -12.68
CA ASP A 183 -8.48 4.94 -13.21
C ASP A 183 -8.53 3.41 -13.24
N LEU A 184 -7.45 2.74 -13.65
CA LEU A 184 -7.36 1.28 -13.63
C LEU A 184 -7.59 0.72 -12.22
N LEU A 185 -7.01 1.36 -11.21
CA LEU A 185 -7.12 0.93 -9.82
C LEU A 185 -8.54 1.06 -9.24
N LYS A 186 -9.47 1.75 -9.92
CA LYS A 186 -10.88 1.79 -9.53
C LYS A 186 -11.56 0.41 -9.64
N TYR A 187 -11.07 -0.44 -10.50
CA TYR A 187 -11.62 -1.78 -10.74
C TYR A 187 -10.97 -2.87 -9.88
N VAL A 188 -10.08 -2.48 -8.97
CA VAL A 188 -9.28 -3.38 -8.13
C VAL A 188 -9.74 -3.38 -6.67
N VAL A 189 -10.68 -2.49 -6.33
CA VAL A 189 -11.20 -2.32 -4.96
C VAL A 189 -12.60 -2.86 -4.84
#